data_50da401fd38eb04b6c41e2b8a7f9a901
#
_entry.id   50da401fd38eb04b6c41e2b8a7f9a901
#
_cell.length_a   1.000
_cell.length_b   1.000
_cell.length_c   1.000
_cell.angle_alpha   90.00
_cell.angle_beta   90.00
_cell.angle_gamma   90.00
#
_symmetry.space_group_name_H-M   'P 1'
#
loop_
_entity.id
_entity.type
_entity.pdbx_description
1 polymer ?
#
loop_
_entity_poly.entity_id
_entity_poly.type
_entity_poly.pdbx_seq_one_letter_code
_entity_poly.pdbx_strand_id
1 'polypeptide(L)'
;MYNASFYPTPPEVAEKMLAKVGKLYERSILEPSAGKGDLADAAVGKLDRYYNRCREIVHCIEIEPELQAAIRGKGYPLVGTDFLTFWPDEKYDLIIMNPPFANGEAHLLHAWEILDHGDIVCLLNEQTLLNPCTSNRKLLATIIEAHGEVEHLGSCFAEDALRKTQVRVSMVHLRKKREEPKFSFDAGSDEEGAAVFSDGSRFDGEVATWDFDRTGWKVRKLSLVCPPYELEWNAKI
;
A
#
# COMPACT_ATOMS: atom_id res chain seq x y z
N MET A 1 -25.42 -18.70 -2.21
CA MET A 1 -25.52 -18.32 -0.76
C MET A 1 -24.15 -17.81 -0.38
N TYR A 2 -23.98 -16.50 -0.15
CA TYR A 2 -22.67 -15.90 0.15
C TYR A 2 -22.07 -16.49 1.42
N ASN A 3 -20.73 -16.60 1.45
CA ASN A 3 -19.97 -17.08 2.60
C ASN A 3 -20.35 -16.25 3.86
N ALA A 4 -20.36 -16.92 5.02
CA ALA A 4 -20.68 -16.31 6.32
C ALA A 4 -19.77 -15.14 6.72
N SER A 5 -18.64 -14.98 6.04
CA SER A 5 -17.60 -13.97 6.31
C SER A 5 -17.69 -12.70 5.46
N PHE A 6 -18.65 -12.62 4.52
CA PHE A 6 -18.81 -11.43 3.69
C PHE A 6 -19.66 -10.38 4.41
N TYR A 7 -19.08 -9.22 4.64
CA TYR A 7 -19.72 -8.02 5.19
C TYR A 7 -19.49 -6.84 4.23
N PRO A 8 -20.52 -6.40 3.50
CA PRO A 8 -20.42 -5.19 2.66
C PRO A 8 -19.97 -4.00 3.49
N THR A 9 -19.07 -3.20 2.95
CA THR A 9 -18.61 -2.00 3.65
C THR A 9 -19.64 -0.88 3.49
N PRO A 10 -20.21 -0.34 4.59
CA PRO A 10 -21.15 0.77 4.50
C PRO A 10 -20.52 1.99 3.83
N PRO A 11 -21.27 2.75 3.00
CA PRO A 11 -20.74 3.92 2.28
C PRO A 11 -20.05 4.94 3.21
N GLU A 12 -20.63 5.22 4.36
CA GLU A 12 -20.08 6.16 5.35
C GLU A 12 -18.72 5.68 5.91
N VAL A 13 -18.56 4.36 6.07
CA VAL A 13 -17.29 3.77 6.51
C VAL A 13 -16.26 3.85 5.40
N ALA A 14 -16.64 3.55 4.15
CA ALA A 14 -15.78 3.68 2.99
C ALA A 14 -15.29 5.12 2.81
N GLU A 15 -16.17 6.12 2.97
CA GLU A 15 -15.80 7.54 2.92
C GLU A 15 -14.79 7.91 4.02
N LYS A 16 -14.99 7.44 5.26
CA LYS A 16 -14.04 7.65 6.36
C LYS A 16 -12.68 7.03 6.06
N MET A 17 -12.65 5.80 5.54
CA MET A 17 -11.42 5.12 5.14
C MET A 17 -10.66 5.94 4.08
N LEU A 18 -11.35 6.39 3.05
CA LEU A 18 -10.76 7.20 1.98
C LEU A 18 -10.36 8.61 2.44
N ALA A 19 -10.96 9.14 3.50
CA ALA A 19 -10.57 10.43 4.06
C ALA A 19 -9.17 10.39 4.70
N LYS A 20 -8.73 9.22 5.19
CA LYS A 20 -7.40 9.03 5.80
C LYS A 20 -6.25 9.20 4.80
N VAL A 21 -6.46 8.88 3.54
CA VAL A 21 -5.39 8.80 2.54
C VAL A 21 -5.25 10.04 1.64
N GLY A 22 -6.12 11.02 1.78
CA GLY A 22 -6.05 12.28 1.06
C GLY A 22 -6.27 12.13 -0.45
N LYS A 23 -5.27 12.50 -1.28
CA LYS A 23 -5.36 12.45 -2.75
C LYS A 23 -5.15 11.05 -3.28
N LEU A 24 -6.03 10.59 -4.19
CA LEU A 24 -5.98 9.26 -4.80
C LEU A 24 -5.42 9.27 -6.24
N TYR A 25 -5.39 10.41 -6.92
CA TYR A 25 -4.86 10.48 -8.27
C TYR A 25 -3.36 10.14 -8.28
N GLU A 26 -2.91 9.50 -9.36
CA GLU A 26 -1.54 9.00 -9.54
C GLU A 26 -1.15 7.87 -8.58
N ARG A 27 -2.11 7.24 -7.88
CA ARG A 27 -1.85 6.09 -7.01
C ARG A 27 -2.32 4.80 -7.68
N SER A 28 -1.52 3.76 -7.55
CA SER A 28 -1.94 2.38 -7.78
C SER A 28 -2.66 1.85 -6.55
N ILE A 29 -3.90 1.40 -6.71
CA ILE A 29 -4.78 1.04 -5.59
C ILE A 29 -5.07 -0.46 -5.63
N LEU A 30 -4.94 -1.13 -4.49
CA LEU A 30 -5.34 -2.53 -4.31
C LEU A 30 -6.47 -2.65 -3.28
N GLU A 31 -7.54 -3.33 -3.66
CA GLU A 31 -8.58 -3.82 -2.76
C GLU A 31 -8.51 -5.36 -2.68
N PRO A 32 -7.82 -5.91 -1.67
CA PRO A 32 -7.47 -7.34 -1.64
C PRO A 32 -8.57 -8.25 -1.09
N SER A 33 -9.72 -7.73 -0.72
CA SER A 33 -10.89 -8.49 -0.23
C SER A 33 -12.15 -7.84 -0.76
N ALA A 34 -12.25 -7.78 -2.11
CA ALA A 34 -13.10 -6.82 -2.80
C ALA A 34 -14.61 -7.07 -2.63
N GLY A 35 -15.03 -8.28 -2.31
CA GLY A 35 -16.44 -8.57 -2.17
C GLY A 35 -17.22 -8.22 -3.43
N LYS A 36 -18.15 -7.28 -3.31
CA LYS A 36 -18.88 -6.71 -4.45
C LYS A 36 -18.22 -5.45 -5.03
N GLY A 37 -17.06 -5.03 -4.49
CA GLY A 37 -16.34 -3.83 -4.90
C GLY A 37 -16.87 -2.54 -4.28
N ASP A 38 -17.36 -2.59 -3.05
CA ASP A 38 -17.91 -1.40 -2.37
C ASP A 38 -16.82 -0.35 -2.12
N LEU A 39 -15.63 -0.77 -1.69
CA LEU A 39 -14.49 0.11 -1.50
C LEU A 39 -13.89 0.57 -2.83
N ALA A 40 -13.85 -0.30 -3.84
CA ALA A 40 -13.41 0.05 -5.19
C ALA A 40 -14.35 1.11 -5.79
N ASP A 41 -15.66 0.94 -5.69
CA ASP A 41 -16.64 1.93 -6.15
C ASP A 41 -16.48 3.27 -5.42
N ALA A 42 -16.26 3.26 -4.10
CA ALA A 42 -16.01 4.46 -3.32
C ALA A 42 -14.71 5.18 -3.75
N ALA A 43 -13.63 4.42 -4.00
CA ALA A 43 -12.36 4.96 -4.48
C ALA A 43 -12.52 5.60 -5.87
N VAL A 44 -13.20 4.91 -6.81
CA VAL A 44 -13.51 5.43 -8.13
C VAL A 44 -14.39 6.69 -8.05
N GLY A 45 -15.42 6.70 -7.22
CA GLY A 45 -16.27 7.88 -7.01
C GLY A 45 -15.49 9.12 -6.53
N LYS A 46 -14.43 8.92 -5.77
CA LYS A 46 -13.51 9.99 -5.35
C LYS A 46 -12.57 10.44 -6.47
N LEU A 47 -12.23 9.53 -7.41
CA LEU A 47 -11.35 9.76 -8.55
C LEU A 47 -12.08 10.33 -9.78
N ASP A 48 -13.36 10.01 -9.97
CA ASP A 48 -14.15 10.20 -11.21
C ASP A 48 -14.20 11.65 -11.70
N ARG A 49 -13.93 12.62 -10.81
CA ARG A 49 -13.83 14.04 -11.17
C ARG A 49 -12.58 14.38 -12.00
N TYR A 50 -11.62 13.47 -12.09
CA TYR A 50 -10.27 13.74 -12.62
C TYR A 50 -9.82 12.78 -13.71
N TYR A 51 -10.43 11.56 -13.88
CA TYR A 51 -9.92 10.52 -14.75
C TYR A 51 -11.02 9.78 -15.51
N ASN A 52 -10.85 9.62 -16.84
CA ASN A 52 -11.75 8.84 -17.69
C ASN A 52 -11.60 7.31 -17.53
N ARG A 53 -10.59 6.83 -16.80
CA ARG A 53 -10.24 5.41 -16.62
C ARG A 53 -9.96 5.03 -15.17
N CYS A 54 -10.74 5.60 -14.25
CA CYS A 54 -10.53 5.42 -12.81
C CYS A 54 -10.58 3.96 -12.35
N ARG A 55 -11.31 3.09 -13.05
CA ARG A 55 -11.43 1.69 -12.68
C ARG A 55 -10.18 0.87 -12.98
N GLU A 56 -9.41 1.24 -13.98
CA GLU A 56 -8.21 0.51 -14.39
C GLU A 56 -7.07 0.58 -13.37
N ILE A 57 -7.08 1.61 -12.51
CA ILE A 57 -6.06 1.80 -11.46
C ILE A 57 -6.46 1.20 -10.11
N VAL A 58 -7.68 0.68 -9.98
CA VAL A 58 -8.17 0.01 -8.77
C VAL A 58 -8.21 -1.49 -9.03
N HIS A 59 -7.17 -2.17 -8.60
CA HIS A 59 -7.03 -3.61 -8.72
C HIS A 59 -7.76 -4.31 -7.59
N CYS A 60 -8.43 -5.42 -7.89
CA CYS A 60 -9.20 -6.19 -6.93
C CYS A 60 -8.69 -7.62 -6.81
N ILE A 61 -8.78 -8.19 -5.62
CA ILE A 61 -8.61 -9.61 -5.35
C ILE A 61 -9.88 -10.10 -4.63
N GLU A 62 -10.40 -11.26 -5.04
CA GLU A 62 -11.60 -11.84 -4.43
C GLU A 62 -11.57 -13.36 -4.57
N ILE A 63 -11.80 -14.06 -3.45
CA ILE A 63 -11.73 -15.51 -3.41
C ILE A 63 -13.02 -16.19 -3.92
N GLU A 64 -14.18 -15.58 -3.71
CA GLU A 64 -15.46 -16.16 -4.04
C GLU A 64 -15.80 -15.97 -5.54
N PRO A 65 -15.97 -17.04 -6.33
CA PRO A 65 -16.20 -16.92 -7.78
C PRO A 65 -17.44 -16.09 -8.16
N GLU A 66 -18.50 -16.13 -7.37
CA GLU A 66 -19.71 -15.33 -7.61
C GLU A 66 -19.42 -13.83 -7.47
N LEU A 67 -18.61 -13.44 -6.48
CA LEU A 67 -18.19 -12.06 -6.25
C LEU A 67 -17.17 -11.60 -7.29
N GLN A 68 -16.27 -12.48 -7.73
CA GLN A 68 -15.35 -12.21 -8.86
C GLN A 68 -16.13 -11.82 -10.14
N ALA A 69 -17.24 -12.51 -10.41
CA ALA A 69 -18.08 -12.16 -11.56
C ALA A 69 -18.67 -10.75 -11.44
N ALA A 70 -19.07 -10.34 -10.23
CA ALA A 70 -19.56 -8.99 -9.96
C ALA A 70 -18.47 -7.93 -10.17
N ILE A 71 -17.23 -8.18 -9.69
CA ILE A 71 -16.07 -7.30 -9.89
C ILE A 71 -15.76 -7.12 -11.37
N ARG A 72 -15.66 -8.21 -12.13
CA ARG A 72 -15.46 -8.16 -13.60
C ARG A 72 -16.60 -7.44 -14.31
N GLY A 73 -17.85 -7.69 -13.88
CA GLY A 73 -19.03 -7.01 -14.44
C GLY A 73 -19.04 -5.50 -14.23
N LYS A 74 -18.39 -5.00 -13.17
CA LYS A 74 -18.17 -3.58 -12.92
C LYS A 74 -16.96 -3.00 -13.69
N GLY A 75 -16.14 -3.85 -14.33
CA GLY A 75 -14.99 -3.44 -15.12
C GLY A 75 -13.71 -3.20 -14.30
N TYR A 76 -13.61 -3.78 -13.09
CA TYR A 76 -12.38 -3.74 -12.31
C TYR A 76 -11.41 -4.85 -12.72
N PRO A 77 -10.10 -4.57 -12.81
CA PRO A 77 -9.07 -5.58 -12.96
C PRO A 77 -9.08 -6.53 -11.75
N LEU A 78 -9.33 -7.82 -12.00
CA LEU A 78 -9.19 -8.87 -11.00
C LEU A 78 -7.80 -9.48 -11.15
N VAL A 79 -6.88 -9.13 -10.24
CA VAL A 79 -5.44 -9.46 -10.34
C VAL A 79 -5.06 -10.71 -9.56
N GLY A 80 -5.96 -11.24 -8.74
CA GLY A 80 -5.73 -12.46 -7.97
C GLY A 80 -7.02 -13.02 -7.39
N THR A 81 -6.91 -14.21 -6.79
CA THR A 81 -8.04 -14.88 -6.13
C THR A 81 -7.86 -14.98 -4.62
N ASP A 82 -6.68 -15.37 -4.15
CA ASP A 82 -6.36 -15.47 -2.73
C ASP A 82 -5.28 -14.45 -2.37
N PHE A 83 -5.66 -13.46 -1.56
CA PHE A 83 -4.76 -12.40 -1.18
C PHE A 83 -3.57 -12.88 -0.36
N LEU A 84 -3.73 -13.85 0.53
CA LEU A 84 -2.64 -14.32 1.39
C LEU A 84 -1.53 -15.05 0.63
N THR A 85 -1.79 -15.46 -0.61
CA THR A 85 -0.79 -16.07 -1.50
C THR A 85 -0.37 -15.16 -2.66
N PHE A 86 -0.97 -13.98 -2.74
CA PHE A 86 -0.72 -13.03 -3.83
C PHE A 86 0.56 -12.23 -3.59
N TRP A 87 1.42 -12.20 -4.62
CA TRP A 87 2.60 -11.34 -4.67
C TRP A 87 2.53 -10.49 -5.94
N PRO A 88 2.47 -9.17 -5.83
CA PRO A 88 2.34 -8.31 -7.00
C PRO A 88 3.66 -8.18 -7.77
N ASP A 89 3.57 -8.15 -9.11
CA ASP A 89 4.68 -7.78 -9.98
C ASP A 89 4.92 -6.26 -9.96
N GLU A 90 3.85 -5.48 -9.74
CA GLU A 90 3.88 -4.02 -9.66
C GLU A 90 3.65 -3.55 -8.22
N LYS A 91 4.19 -2.39 -7.88
CA LYS A 91 4.05 -1.80 -6.54
C LYS A 91 2.72 -1.07 -6.40
N TYR A 92 2.12 -1.15 -5.22
CA TYR A 92 0.94 -0.38 -4.85
C TYR A 92 1.31 0.75 -3.90
N ASP A 93 0.61 1.90 -4.06
CA ASP A 93 0.75 3.08 -3.20
C ASP A 93 -0.38 3.17 -2.18
N LEU A 94 -1.46 2.42 -2.38
CA LEU A 94 -2.59 2.35 -1.49
C LEU A 94 -3.17 0.94 -1.46
N ILE A 95 -3.30 0.39 -0.27
CA ILE A 95 -4.09 -0.82 -0.02
C ILE A 95 -5.26 -0.43 0.88
N ILE A 96 -6.49 -0.62 0.39
CA ILE A 96 -7.72 -0.36 1.16
C ILE A 96 -8.51 -1.65 1.27
N MET A 97 -8.87 -2.05 2.50
CA MET A 97 -9.46 -3.37 2.67
C MET A 97 -10.39 -3.50 3.88
N ASN A 98 -11.40 -4.35 3.69
CA ASN A 98 -12.25 -4.91 4.73
C ASN A 98 -12.12 -6.44 4.71
N PRO A 99 -11.04 -7.02 5.28
CA PRO A 99 -10.77 -8.44 5.20
C PRO A 99 -11.73 -9.26 6.08
N PRO A 100 -11.82 -10.59 5.87
CA PRO A 100 -12.55 -11.47 6.77
C PRO A 100 -12.05 -11.31 8.21
N PHE A 101 -12.95 -11.00 9.15
CA PHE A 101 -12.59 -10.69 10.54
C PHE A 101 -11.86 -11.82 11.26
N ALA A 102 -12.05 -13.07 10.82
CA ALA A 102 -11.35 -14.23 11.39
C ALA A 102 -9.83 -14.21 11.14
N ASN A 103 -9.37 -13.63 10.01
CA ASN A 103 -7.99 -13.63 9.58
C ASN A 103 -7.46 -12.20 9.29
N GLY A 104 -8.11 -11.18 9.84
CA GLY A 104 -7.80 -9.79 9.56
C GLY A 104 -6.33 -9.42 9.87
N GLU A 105 -5.75 -9.96 10.96
CA GLU A 105 -4.35 -9.72 11.28
C GLU A 105 -3.39 -10.28 10.23
N ALA A 106 -3.68 -11.45 9.67
CA ALA A 106 -2.83 -12.05 8.63
C ALA A 106 -2.90 -11.22 7.33
N HIS A 107 -4.09 -10.75 6.97
CA HIS A 107 -4.27 -9.89 5.81
C HIS A 107 -3.53 -8.56 5.96
N LEU A 108 -3.63 -7.91 7.14
CA LEU A 108 -2.96 -6.62 7.35
C LEU A 108 -1.44 -6.76 7.39
N LEU A 109 -0.91 -7.83 7.97
CA LEU A 109 0.52 -8.12 7.94
C LEU A 109 1.02 -8.37 6.52
N HIS A 110 0.28 -9.17 5.72
CA HIS A 110 0.64 -9.40 4.32
C HIS A 110 0.56 -8.12 3.49
N ALA A 111 -0.46 -7.29 3.71
CA ALA A 111 -0.55 -5.97 3.07
C ALA A 111 0.66 -5.09 3.39
N TRP A 112 1.12 -5.09 4.64
CA TRP A 112 2.32 -4.37 5.05
C TRP A 112 3.58 -4.88 4.36
N GLU A 113 3.67 -6.18 4.13
CA GLU A 113 4.81 -6.81 3.46
C GLU A 113 4.90 -6.43 1.99
N ILE A 114 3.76 -6.48 1.27
CA ILE A 114 3.72 -6.19 -0.17
C ILE A 114 3.68 -4.69 -0.52
N LEU A 115 3.29 -3.82 0.43
CA LEU A 115 3.32 -2.37 0.22
C LEU A 115 4.78 -1.91 0.20
N ASP A 116 5.19 -1.22 -0.86
CA ASP A 116 6.53 -0.62 -0.94
C ASP A 116 6.60 0.66 -0.09
N HIS A 117 5.75 1.62 -0.40
CA HIS A 117 5.53 2.86 0.33
C HIS A 117 4.09 3.32 0.13
N GLY A 118 3.61 4.23 0.95
CA GLY A 118 2.25 4.76 0.85
C GLY A 118 1.38 4.37 2.04
N ASP A 119 0.09 4.12 1.80
CA ASP A 119 -0.90 3.99 2.85
C ASP A 119 -1.60 2.63 2.81
N ILE A 120 -1.93 2.08 3.98
CA ILE A 120 -2.87 0.98 4.15
C ILE A 120 -4.00 1.45 5.04
N VAL A 121 -5.25 1.26 4.61
CA VAL A 121 -6.43 1.47 5.45
C VAL A 121 -7.21 0.18 5.55
N CYS A 122 -7.32 -0.35 6.76
CA CYS A 122 -7.87 -1.67 7.02
C CYS A 122 -8.91 -1.64 8.13
N LEU A 123 -10.02 -2.34 7.93
CA LEU A 123 -11.01 -2.60 8.99
C LEU A 123 -10.66 -3.90 9.69
N LEU A 124 -10.59 -3.89 11.01
CA LEU A 124 -10.33 -5.06 11.83
C LEU A 124 -11.37 -5.21 12.93
N ASN A 125 -11.60 -6.45 13.35
CA ASN A 125 -12.28 -6.70 14.61
C ASN A 125 -11.48 -6.04 15.75
N GLU A 126 -12.13 -5.22 16.56
CA GLU A 126 -11.51 -4.53 17.70
C GLU A 126 -10.80 -5.50 18.66
N GLN A 127 -11.31 -6.72 18.82
CA GLN A 127 -10.68 -7.75 19.67
C GLN A 127 -9.31 -8.20 19.13
N THR A 128 -9.05 -8.07 17.84
CA THR A 128 -7.73 -8.35 17.26
C THR A 128 -6.66 -7.43 17.82
N LEU A 129 -7.02 -6.18 18.08
CA LEU A 129 -6.13 -5.14 18.59
C LEU A 129 -6.04 -5.16 20.13
N LEU A 130 -7.17 -5.40 20.82
CA LEU A 130 -7.22 -5.40 22.28
C LEU A 130 -6.56 -6.63 22.91
N ASN A 131 -6.50 -7.76 22.20
CA ASN A 131 -5.96 -9.02 22.69
C ASN A 131 -4.76 -9.51 21.85
N PRO A 132 -3.55 -8.95 22.02
CA PRO A 132 -2.35 -9.36 21.28
C PRO A 132 -1.74 -10.66 21.82
N CYS A 133 -2.53 -11.73 21.83
CA CYS A 133 -2.13 -13.03 22.41
C CYS A 133 -1.31 -13.91 21.44
N THR A 134 -1.37 -13.65 20.13
CA THR A 134 -0.58 -14.40 19.13
C THR A 134 0.66 -13.61 18.70
N SER A 135 1.67 -14.30 18.11
CA SER A 135 2.86 -13.64 17.57
C SER A 135 2.50 -12.61 16.50
N ASN A 136 1.56 -12.96 15.61
CA ASN A 136 1.09 -12.05 14.56
C ASN A 136 0.44 -10.78 15.14
N ARG A 137 -0.40 -10.91 16.16
CA ARG A 137 -1.04 -9.74 16.81
C ARG A 137 -0.04 -8.85 17.55
N LYS A 138 0.99 -9.46 18.16
CA LYS A 138 2.09 -8.69 18.78
C LYS A 138 2.90 -7.92 17.74
N LEU A 139 3.26 -8.59 16.62
CA LEU A 139 3.95 -7.94 15.52
C LEU A 139 3.11 -6.80 14.94
N LEU A 140 1.81 -7.05 14.72
CA LEU A 140 0.89 -6.03 14.22
C LEU A 140 0.80 -4.83 15.17
N ALA A 141 0.72 -5.04 16.48
CA ALA A 141 0.71 -3.97 17.47
C ALA A 141 1.98 -3.11 17.38
N THR A 142 3.16 -3.72 17.23
CA THR A 142 4.43 -3.00 17.03
C THR A 142 4.43 -2.17 15.75
N ILE A 143 3.92 -2.72 14.64
CA ILE A 143 3.82 -1.99 13.36
C ILE A 143 2.88 -0.81 13.50
N ILE A 144 1.71 -0.99 14.13
CA ILE A 144 0.73 0.10 14.32
C ILE A 144 1.33 1.21 15.19
N GLU A 145 2.01 0.85 16.28
CA GLU A 145 2.65 1.83 17.18
C GLU A 145 3.70 2.67 16.46
N ALA A 146 4.49 2.05 15.57
CA ALA A 146 5.57 2.72 14.85
C ALA A 146 5.11 3.50 13.60
N HIS A 147 4.04 3.06 12.94
CA HIS A 147 3.72 3.49 11.57
C HIS A 147 2.25 3.86 11.36
N GLY A 148 1.41 3.84 12.38
CA GLY A 148 -0.01 4.01 12.16
C GLY A 148 -0.81 4.61 13.30
N GLU A 149 -2.10 4.61 13.09
CA GLU A 149 -3.12 5.04 14.04
C GLU A 149 -4.34 4.11 13.99
N VAL A 150 -5.09 4.08 15.08
CA VAL A 150 -6.31 3.29 15.21
C VAL A 150 -7.48 4.22 15.54
N GLU A 151 -8.59 4.04 14.83
CA GLU A 151 -9.87 4.70 15.11
C GLU A 151 -10.93 3.64 15.41
N HIS A 152 -11.55 3.71 16.58
CA HIS A 152 -12.61 2.79 16.99
C HIS A 152 -13.95 3.24 16.40
N LEU A 153 -14.52 2.43 15.52
CA LEU A 153 -15.79 2.71 14.82
C LEU A 153 -17.00 2.12 15.52
N GLY A 154 -16.79 1.28 16.55
CA GLY A 154 -17.85 0.57 17.24
C GLY A 154 -18.57 -0.44 16.35
N SER A 155 -19.89 -0.57 16.47
CA SER A 155 -20.71 -1.54 15.72
C SER A 155 -21.23 -0.96 14.41
N CYS A 156 -20.36 -0.41 13.57
CA CYS A 156 -20.72 0.29 12.33
C CYS A 156 -21.38 -0.57 11.25
N PHE A 157 -21.40 -1.90 11.40
CA PHE A 157 -22.09 -2.84 10.52
C PHE A 157 -23.49 -3.25 11.02
N ALA A 158 -24.01 -2.63 12.11
CA ALA A 158 -25.24 -3.08 12.76
C ALA A 158 -26.51 -2.57 12.08
N GLU A 159 -26.48 -1.45 11.38
CA GLU A 159 -27.68 -0.78 10.87
C GLU A 159 -28.06 -1.19 9.45
N ASP A 160 -27.10 -1.46 8.55
CA ASP A 160 -27.32 -1.71 7.12
C ASP A 160 -27.03 -3.14 6.65
N ALA A 161 -26.51 -4.01 7.50
CA ALA A 161 -26.19 -5.35 7.09
C ALA A 161 -27.43 -6.24 7.10
N LEU A 162 -27.66 -6.96 6.00
CA LEU A 162 -28.52 -8.15 5.92
C LEU A 162 -28.23 -9.18 7.03
N ARG A 163 -27.16 -8.98 7.79
CA ARG A 163 -26.73 -9.69 8.99
C ARG A 163 -26.28 -8.68 10.03
N LYS A 164 -27.13 -8.41 11.01
CA LYS A 164 -26.79 -7.63 12.20
C LYS A 164 -25.68 -8.33 12.97
N THR A 165 -24.45 -7.82 12.91
CA THR A 165 -23.38 -8.31 13.77
C THR A 165 -23.07 -7.26 14.82
N GLN A 166 -22.94 -7.71 16.08
CA GLN A 166 -22.50 -6.87 17.19
C GLN A 166 -20.96 -6.76 17.25
N VAL A 167 -20.26 -7.13 16.15
CA VAL A 167 -18.80 -7.05 16.11
C VAL A 167 -18.40 -5.57 16.12
N ARG A 168 -17.62 -5.20 17.12
CA ARG A 168 -16.99 -3.89 17.16
C ARG A 168 -15.80 -3.87 16.21
N VAL A 169 -15.73 -2.83 15.42
CA VAL A 169 -14.72 -2.68 14.37
C VAL A 169 -13.84 -1.47 14.67
N SER A 170 -12.56 -1.62 14.37
CA SER A 170 -11.60 -0.53 14.38
C SER A 170 -11.02 -0.36 12.99
N MET A 171 -10.80 0.87 12.60
CA MET A 171 -10.06 1.24 11.40
C MET A 171 -8.60 1.46 11.77
N VAL A 172 -7.72 0.77 11.08
CA VAL A 172 -6.26 0.93 11.19
C VAL A 172 -5.77 1.64 9.95
N HIS A 173 -5.04 2.73 10.12
CA HIS A 173 -4.33 3.42 9.05
C HIS A 173 -2.83 3.30 9.30
N LEU A 174 -2.13 2.68 8.37
CA LEU A 174 -0.66 2.55 8.38
C LEU A 174 -0.07 3.39 7.25
N ARG A 175 1.07 4.02 7.52
CA ARG A 175 1.85 4.74 6.52
C ARG A 175 3.27 4.23 6.47
N LYS A 176 3.66 3.66 5.33
CA LYS A 176 5.01 3.23 5.03
C LYS A 176 5.72 4.33 4.25
N LYS A 177 6.74 4.92 4.85
CA LYS A 177 7.55 5.93 4.16
C LYS A 177 8.45 5.25 3.14
N ARG A 178 8.69 5.92 2.02
CA ARG A 178 9.72 5.50 1.09
C ARG A 178 11.05 5.50 1.83
N GLU A 179 11.73 4.38 1.85
CA GLU A 179 13.12 4.39 2.29
C GLU A 179 13.91 5.16 1.23
N GLU A 180 14.33 6.37 1.58
CA GLU A 180 15.34 7.02 0.78
C GLU A 180 16.59 6.12 0.84
N PRO A 181 17.15 5.75 -0.32
CA PRO A 181 18.42 5.04 -0.30
C PRO A 181 19.38 5.88 0.56
N LYS A 182 19.81 5.31 1.68
CA LYS A 182 20.81 5.93 2.54
C LYS A 182 22.14 5.88 1.81
N PHE A 183 22.31 6.70 0.79
CA PHE A 183 23.62 7.10 0.34
C PHE A 183 24.14 8.10 1.37
N SER A 184 24.57 7.60 2.52
CA SER A 184 25.49 8.36 3.35
C SER A 184 26.83 8.31 2.62
N PHE A 185 27.09 9.31 1.81
CA PHE A 185 28.45 9.65 1.49
C PHE A 185 29.03 10.19 2.79
N ASP A 186 29.55 9.32 3.61
CA ASP A 186 30.58 9.72 4.55
C ASP A 186 31.83 9.96 3.67
N ALA A 187 31.94 11.19 3.16
CA ALA A 187 33.11 11.64 2.44
C ALA A 187 34.25 11.81 3.46
N GLY A 188 34.69 10.71 4.01
CA GLY A 188 36.03 10.59 4.51
C GLY A 188 36.92 10.73 3.28
N SER A 189 37.38 11.93 2.99
CA SER A 189 38.48 12.11 2.07
C SER A 189 39.72 11.45 2.71
N ASP A 190 40.21 10.38 2.10
CA ASP A 190 41.58 10.00 2.32
C ASP A 190 42.49 11.13 1.79
N GLU A 191 43.75 11.10 2.13
CA GLU A 191 44.73 12.11 1.71
C GLU A 191 44.87 12.24 0.17
N GLU A 192 44.21 11.35 -0.61
CA GLU A 192 44.23 11.30 -2.07
C GLU A 192 42.89 11.75 -2.72
N GLY A 193 41.85 12.05 -1.93
CA GLY A 193 40.57 12.57 -2.43
C GLY A 193 39.61 11.55 -3.05
N ALA A 194 39.84 10.24 -2.84
CA ALA A 194 38.94 9.18 -3.32
C ALA A 194 37.74 9.00 -2.37
N ALA A 195 36.54 8.79 -2.93
CA ALA A 195 35.35 8.47 -2.15
C ALA A 195 35.37 7.00 -1.73
N VAL A 196 35.11 6.74 -0.42
CA VAL A 196 35.04 5.39 0.14
C VAL A 196 33.55 5.10 0.48
N PHE A 197 33.01 3.95 0.01
CA PHE A 197 31.68 3.52 0.36
C PHE A 197 31.61 2.91 1.75
N SER A 198 30.41 2.84 2.33
CA SER A 198 30.18 2.25 3.64
C SER A 198 30.54 0.77 3.74
N ASP A 199 30.73 0.06 2.61
CA ASP A 199 31.22 -1.32 2.52
C ASP A 199 32.76 -1.41 2.40
N GLY A 200 33.45 -0.26 2.41
CA GLY A 200 34.90 -0.17 2.29
C GLY A 200 35.45 -0.18 0.85
N SER A 201 34.57 -0.24 -0.17
CA SER A 201 35.02 -0.12 -1.56
C SER A 201 35.44 1.30 -1.90
N ARG A 202 36.53 1.45 -2.70
CA ARG A 202 37.05 2.74 -3.18
C ARG A 202 36.62 2.99 -4.61
N PHE A 203 36.33 4.26 -4.93
CA PHE A 203 36.09 4.72 -6.28
C PHE A 203 37.08 5.78 -6.69
N ASP A 204 37.87 5.47 -7.72
CA ASP A 204 38.70 6.43 -8.41
C ASP A 204 37.87 6.99 -9.61
N GLY A 205 37.24 8.14 -9.45
CA GLY A 205 36.48 8.74 -10.53
C GLY A 205 35.67 9.97 -10.18
N GLU A 206 35.06 10.58 -11.18
CA GLU A 206 34.28 11.82 -11.03
C GLU A 206 32.80 11.51 -10.67
N VAL A 207 32.18 12.24 -9.71
CA VAL A 207 30.78 12.07 -9.26
C VAL A 207 29.81 12.88 -10.11
N ALA A 208 28.73 12.27 -10.60
CA ALA A 208 27.65 12.97 -11.27
C ALA A 208 26.62 13.48 -10.25
N THR A 209 26.44 14.76 -10.14
CA THR A 209 25.32 15.36 -9.42
C THR A 209 24.20 15.74 -10.40
N TRP A 210 22.99 15.28 -10.12
CA TRP A 210 21.82 15.54 -10.93
C TRP A 210 20.99 16.66 -10.31
N ASP A 211 20.54 17.59 -11.12
CA ASP A 211 19.59 18.64 -10.71
C ASP A 211 18.36 18.58 -11.58
N PHE A 212 17.18 18.75 -10.99
CA PHE A 212 15.91 18.76 -11.71
C PHE A 212 15.48 20.21 -11.91
N ASP A 213 15.34 20.63 -13.16
CA ASP A 213 14.71 21.89 -13.50
C ASP A 213 13.38 21.67 -14.26
N ARG A 214 12.67 22.76 -14.58
CA ARG A 214 11.39 22.71 -15.31
C ARG A 214 11.46 22.04 -16.70
N THR A 215 12.65 21.71 -17.19
CA THR A 215 12.90 21.09 -18.50
C THR A 215 13.32 19.63 -18.38
N GLY A 216 13.49 19.12 -17.16
CA GLY A 216 13.88 17.75 -16.86
C GLY A 216 15.18 17.64 -16.05
N TRP A 217 15.68 16.40 -15.94
CA TRP A 217 16.91 16.10 -15.24
C TRP A 217 18.14 16.55 -16.05
N LYS A 218 19.02 17.34 -15.44
CA LYS A 218 20.27 17.77 -16.02
C LYS A 218 21.45 17.37 -15.14
N VAL A 219 22.51 16.87 -15.77
CA VAL A 219 23.78 16.61 -15.08
C VAL A 219 24.45 17.94 -14.77
N ARG A 220 24.65 18.23 -13.49
CA ARG A 220 25.32 19.47 -13.05
C ARG A 220 26.85 19.32 -12.98
N LYS A 221 27.32 18.16 -12.53
CA LYS A 221 28.74 17.85 -12.48
C LYS A 221 28.93 16.34 -12.46
N LEU A 222 29.79 15.81 -13.28
CA LEU A 222 30.18 14.42 -13.26
C LEU A 222 31.40 14.30 -12.33
N SER A 223 31.21 13.59 -11.23
CA SER A 223 32.31 13.36 -10.29
C SER A 223 32.40 11.92 -9.76
N LEU A 224 31.58 10.97 -10.16
CA LEU A 224 31.77 9.55 -9.86
C LEU A 224 31.23 8.66 -10.98
N VAL A 225 32.03 7.71 -11.42
CA VAL A 225 31.62 6.74 -12.44
C VAL A 225 30.86 5.61 -11.76
N CYS A 226 29.56 5.50 -12.03
CA CYS A 226 28.79 4.31 -11.68
C CYS A 226 29.36 3.05 -12.35
N PRO A 227 29.19 1.87 -11.75
CA PRO A 227 29.53 0.61 -12.37
C PRO A 227 28.88 0.48 -13.77
N PRO A 228 29.51 -0.20 -14.74
CA PRO A 228 29.07 -0.24 -16.15
C PRO A 228 27.62 -0.67 -16.38
N TYR A 229 27.03 -1.44 -15.48
CA TYR A 229 25.65 -1.90 -15.58
C TYR A 229 24.61 -0.82 -15.25
N GLU A 230 24.97 0.25 -14.53
CA GLU A 230 24.07 1.38 -14.25
C GLU A 230 24.14 2.47 -15.33
N LEU A 231 25.25 2.54 -16.07
CA LEU A 231 25.40 3.49 -17.20
C LEU A 231 24.47 3.15 -18.39
N GLU A 232 24.17 1.87 -18.63
CA GLU A 232 23.24 1.47 -19.69
C GLU A 232 21.78 1.86 -19.39
N TRP A 233 21.42 1.99 -18.13
CA TRP A 233 20.06 2.34 -17.71
C TRP A 233 19.78 3.84 -17.87
N ASN A 234 20.76 4.69 -17.57
CA ASN A 234 20.62 6.14 -17.64
C ASN A 234 20.80 6.73 -19.06
N ALA A 235 21.31 5.93 -20.01
CA ALA A 235 21.48 6.37 -21.40
C ALA A 235 20.23 6.16 -22.28
N LYS A 236 19.12 5.63 -21.72
CA LYS A 236 17.86 5.33 -22.45
C LYS A 236 16.67 6.18 -22.01
N ILE A 237 16.87 7.25 -21.24
CA ILE A 237 15.82 8.20 -20.86
C ILE A 237 15.98 9.49 -21.66
#